data_156a28a4ca0f4e22dc4d0295ee00df36
#
_entry.id   156a28a4ca0f4e22dc4d0295ee00df36
#
_cell.length_a   1.000
_cell.length_b   1.000
_cell.length_c   1.000
_cell.angle_alpha   90.00
_cell.angle_beta   90.00
_cell.angle_gamma   90.00
#
_symmetry.space_group_name_H-M   'P 1'
#
loop_
_entity.id
_entity.type
_entity.pdbx_description
1 polymer ?
#
loop_
_entity_poly.entity_id
_entity_poly.type
_entity_poly.pdbx_seq_one_letter_code
_entity_poly.pdbx_strand_id
1 'polypeptide(L)'
;MLFRLAFVLVSTMALLVDPTVAVSQDMLRDVDLGSPDMSTSEMTRAEVEALLKAAPRPGADGPVAELMGKRLSHLDLSGLDFSGSNLRLARLNGTNLKGARLDGAVLNQAWLIEADLTGASLVKATLLGTQMQRAKLGGADLNGARITADLSAASLVGARLAGADLSADLRNQSMGLMRGVLKSADLSNADLSGANLSRASLEFAKLRNANLANCNLSRAELAGADLSNANLAGADLTETDLASALLPNAAALAEARNLDKARNLNLARRPP
;
A
#
# COMPACT_ATOMS: atom_id res chain seq x y z
N MET A 1 23.90 46.01 47.73
CA MET A 1 22.78 45.83 46.78
C MET A 1 23.25 44.81 45.75
N LEU A 2 23.04 43.53 46.07
CA LEU A 2 23.50 42.40 45.21
C LEU A 2 22.30 41.83 44.44
N PHE A 3 22.34 41.97 43.13
CA PHE A 3 21.41 41.25 42.24
C PHE A 3 21.93 39.82 41.99
N ARG A 4 21.16 38.83 42.43
CA ARG A 4 21.36 37.42 42.08
C ARG A 4 20.65 37.14 40.73
N LEU A 5 21.41 36.88 39.69
CA LEU A 5 20.90 36.28 38.45
C LEU A 5 20.68 34.77 38.71
N ALA A 6 19.43 34.34 38.59
CA ALA A 6 19.09 32.92 38.54
C ALA A 6 19.24 32.44 37.08
N PHE A 7 20.20 31.55 36.85
CA PHE A 7 20.31 30.80 35.61
C PHE A 7 19.29 29.67 35.61
N VAL A 8 18.27 29.79 34.76
CA VAL A 8 17.37 28.66 34.46
C VAL A 8 18.04 27.80 33.41
N LEU A 9 18.52 26.62 33.81
CA LEU A 9 18.97 25.58 32.87
C LEU A 9 17.74 25.00 32.22
N VAL A 10 17.49 25.37 30.95
CA VAL A 10 16.56 24.64 30.08
C VAL A 10 17.33 23.43 29.56
N SER A 11 17.04 22.27 30.14
CA SER A 11 17.51 20.98 29.65
C SER A 11 16.79 20.68 28.35
N THR A 12 17.44 20.98 27.24
CA THR A 12 17.02 20.47 25.92
C THR A 12 17.30 18.97 25.89
N MET A 13 16.27 18.16 26.14
CA MET A 13 16.28 16.74 25.90
C MET A 13 16.31 16.55 24.36
N ALA A 14 17.53 16.48 23.80
CA ALA A 14 17.70 16.06 22.43
C ALA A 14 17.20 14.61 22.32
N LEU A 15 16.04 14.44 21.68
CA LEU A 15 15.61 13.14 21.18
C LEU A 15 16.71 12.66 20.23
N LEU A 16 17.51 11.72 20.70
CA LEU A 16 18.37 10.91 19.85
C LEU A 16 17.45 10.10 18.91
N VAL A 17 17.16 10.67 17.76
CA VAL A 17 16.58 9.91 16.63
C VAL A 17 17.67 8.94 16.22
N ASP A 18 17.42 7.66 16.44
CA ASP A 18 18.28 6.57 16.04
C ASP A 18 18.50 6.65 14.51
N PRO A 19 19.73 6.92 14.01
CA PRO A 19 19.99 7.05 12.58
C PRO A 19 19.84 5.75 11.81
N THR A 20 19.49 4.66 12.48
CA THR A 20 19.23 3.35 11.86
C THR A 20 17.76 3.15 11.48
N VAL A 21 16.86 4.12 11.71
CA VAL A 21 15.53 4.09 11.09
C VAL A 21 15.73 4.26 9.59
N ALA A 22 15.78 3.13 8.95
CA ALA A 22 16.07 2.96 7.53
C ALA A 22 15.34 4.01 6.68
N VAL A 23 16.09 4.86 6.02
CA VAL A 23 15.68 5.71 4.90
C VAL A 23 15.37 4.79 3.69
N SER A 24 14.64 3.70 3.92
CA SER A 24 14.24 2.77 2.88
C SER A 24 12.84 3.16 2.43
N GLN A 25 12.75 3.58 1.21
CA GLN A 25 11.55 3.83 0.41
C GLN A 25 11.09 5.28 0.21
N ASP A 26 11.88 6.29 0.56
CA ASP A 26 11.63 7.61 -0.01
C ASP A 26 12.23 7.69 -1.43
N MET A 27 11.71 6.84 -2.32
CA MET A 27 12.09 6.85 -3.73
C MET A 27 11.69 8.15 -4.43
N LEU A 28 10.92 9.01 -3.74
CA LEU A 28 10.47 10.30 -4.25
C LEU A 28 11.41 11.46 -3.91
N ARG A 29 12.39 11.27 -3.03
CA ARG A 29 13.18 12.35 -2.42
C ARG A 29 13.86 13.24 -3.43
N ASP A 30 14.30 12.69 -4.57
CA ASP A 30 15.02 13.41 -5.61
C ASP A 30 14.31 13.33 -6.97
N VAL A 31 13.02 12.98 -6.99
CA VAL A 31 12.23 12.83 -8.21
C VAL A 31 11.38 14.09 -8.43
N ASP A 32 11.62 14.79 -9.53
CA ASP A 32 10.74 15.87 -9.99
C ASP A 32 9.49 15.27 -10.66
N LEU A 33 8.41 15.16 -9.88
CA LEU A 33 7.13 14.68 -10.37
C LEU A 33 6.48 15.60 -11.41
N GLY A 34 6.89 16.87 -11.47
CA GLY A 34 6.43 17.84 -12.45
C GLY A 34 7.21 17.78 -13.78
N SER A 35 8.31 17.03 -13.82
CA SER A 35 9.08 16.88 -15.06
C SER A 35 8.22 16.28 -16.17
N PRO A 36 8.48 16.63 -17.45
CA PRO A 36 7.75 16.04 -18.58
C PRO A 36 7.74 14.51 -18.59
N ASP A 37 8.84 13.91 -18.12
CA ASP A 37 8.97 12.46 -18.01
C ASP A 37 7.92 11.81 -17.08
N MET A 38 7.52 12.52 -16.02
CA MET A 38 6.59 12.02 -15.00
C MET A 38 5.16 12.52 -15.22
N SER A 39 4.98 13.63 -15.93
CA SER A 39 3.71 14.35 -16.05
C SER A 39 3.09 14.35 -17.44
N THR A 40 3.81 13.90 -18.49
CA THR A 40 3.27 13.89 -19.86
C THR A 40 3.10 12.44 -20.37
N SER A 41 2.20 12.30 -21.35
CA SER A 41 2.05 11.05 -22.10
C SER A 41 2.82 11.12 -23.42
N GLU A 42 3.39 10.00 -23.84
CA GLU A 42 3.99 9.82 -25.18
C GLU A 42 3.04 9.10 -26.15
N MET A 43 1.89 8.69 -25.66
CA MET A 43 0.87 7.95 -26.41
C MET A 43 -0.50 8.57 -26.21
N THR A 44 -1.38 8.32 -27.15
CA THR A 44 -2.82 8.59 -27.04
C THR A 44 -3.55 7.33 -26.56
N ARG A 45 -4.79 7.50 -26.07
CA ARG A 45 -5.67 6.37 -25.75
C ARG A 45 -5.82 5.41 -26.94
N ALA A 46 -6.03 5.93 -28.15
CA ALA A 46 -6.24 5.11 -29.35
C ALA A 46 -5.02 4.23 -29.66
N GLU A 47 -3.80 4.74 -29.48
CA GLU A 47 -2.58 3.97 -29.67
C GLU A 47 -2.44 2.87 -28.61
N VAL A 48 -2.79 3.16 -27.34
CA VAL A 48 -2.81 2.14 -26.29
C VAL A 48 -3.85 1.05 -26.61
N GLU A 49 -5.06 1.42 -27.02
CA GLU A 49 -6.10 0.48 -27.44
C GLU A 49 -5.65 -0.41 -28.62
N ALA A 50 -4.96 0.17 -29.59
CA ALA A 50 -4.44 -0.57 -30.73
C ALA A 50 -3.41 -1.62 -30.30
N LEU A 51 -2.49 -1.27 -29.37
CA LEU A 51 -1.52 -2.19 -28.81
C LEU A 51 -2.19 -3.34 -28.04
N LEU A 52 -3.18 -3.02 -27.20
CA LEU A 52 -3.91 -4.03 -26.43
C LEU A 52 -4.71 -4.98 -27.32
N LYS A 53 -5.29 -4.48 -28.42
CA LYS A 53 -6.01 -5.31 -29.41
C LYS A 53 -5.09 -6.20 -30.25
N ALA A 54 -3.87 -5.75 -30.51
CA ALA A 54 -2.88 -6.50 -31.26
C ALA A 54 -2.22 -7.62 -30.46
N ALA A 55 -2.21 -7.50 -29.12
CA ALA A 55 -1.62 -8.49 -28.24
C ALA A 55 -2.51 -9.74 -28.14
N PRO A 56 -1.94 -10.95 -28.07
CA PRO A 56 -2.70 -12.16 -27.76
C PRO A 56 -3.39 -12.05 -26.40
N ARG A 57 -4.52 -12.76 -26.27
CA ARG A 57 -5.23 -12.82 -24.98
C ARG A 57 -4.38 -13.55 -23.94
N PRO A 58 -4.51 -13.18 -22.64
CA PRO A 58 -3.84 -13.91 -21.56
C PRO A 58 -4.10 -15.42 -21.65
N GLY A 59 -3.02 -16.23 -21.61
CA GLY A 59 -3.08 -17.68 -21.72
C GLY A 59 -2.94 -18.25 -23.16
N ALA A 60 -2.86 -17.40 -24.19
CA ALA A 60 -2.41 -17.81 -25.51
C ALA A 60 -0.88 -17.72 -25.62
N ASP A 61 -0.27 -18.62 -26.38
CA ASP A 61 1.16 -18.51 -26.72
C ASP A 61 1.38 -17.27 -27.59
N GLY A 62 2.00 -16.22 -27.03
CA GLY A 62 2.27 -14.99 -27.77
C GLY A 62 2.73 -13.85 -26.88
N PRO A 63 3.30 -12.79 -27.47
CA PRO A 63 3.78 -11.64 -26.70
C PRO A 63 2.61 -10.89 -26.07
N VAL A 64 2.71 -10.62 -24.76
CA VAL A 64 1.77 -9.75 -24.04
C VAL A 64 1.89 -8.30 -24.53
N ALA A 65 0.91 -7.45 -24.24
CA ALA A 65 1.03 -6.03 -24.56
C ALA A 65 2.23 -5.42 -23.82
N GLU A 66 3.21 -4.94 -24.58
CA GLU A 66 4.45 -4.38 -24.05
C GLU A 66 4.32 -2.86 -23.88
N LEU A 67 4.08 -2.45 -22.65
CA LEU A 67 3.97 -1.05 -22.24
C LEU A 67 5.06 -0.67 -21.23
N MET A 68 6.12 -1.49 -21.16
CA MET A 68 7.23 -1.28 -20.24
C MET A 68 7.89 0.09 -20.46
N GLY A 69 8.02 0.85 -19.37
CA GLY A 69 8.63 2.18 -19.36
C GLY A 69 7.85 3.27 -20.10
N LYS A 70 6.67 2.96 -20.64
CA LYS A 70 5.86 3.94 -21.40
C LYS A 70 5.34 5.05 -20.49
N ARG A 71 5.36 6.29 -21.03
CA ARG A 71 4.73 7.45 -20.40
C ARG A 71 3.27 7.51 -20.78
N LEU A 72 2.40 7.30 -19.81
CA LEU A 72 0.95 7.21 -19.96
C LEU A 72 0.24 8.13 -18.95
N SER A 73 0.98 9.05 -18.30
CA SER A 73 0.45 9.92 -17.26
C SER A 73 -0.71 10.78 -17.77
N HIS A 74 -1.72 10.95 -16.90
CA HIS A 74 -2.93 11.75 -17.13
C HIS A 74 -3.81 11.31 -18.30
N LEU A 75 -3.58 10.13 -18.90
CA LEU A 75 -4.48 9.59 -19.92
C LEU A 75 -5.79 9.09 -19.29
N ASP A 76 -6.85 9.14 -20.06
CA ASP A 76 -8.06 8.36 -19.77
C ASP A 76 -7.94 6.97 -20.43
N LEU A 77 -7.63 5.98 -19.59
CA LEU A 77 -7.51 4.57 -19.96
C LEU A 77 -8.61 3.73 -19.28
N SER A 78 -9.72 4.39 -18.87
CA SER A 78 -10.82 3.73 -18.18
C SER A 78 -11.44 2.61 -19.01
N GLY A 79 -11.77 1.51 -18.33
CA GLY A 79 -12.42 0.34 -18.92
C GLY A 79 -11.56 -0.49 -19.87
N LEU A 80 -10.29 -0.14 -20.11
CA LEU A 80 -9.43 -0.92 -20.99
C LEU A 80 -8.96 -2.23 -20.33
N ASP A 81 -8.68 -3.22 -21.15
CA ASP A 81 -8.20 -4.54 -20.72
C ASP A 81 -6.68 -4.66 -20.89
N PHE A 82 -5.97 -4.51 -19.78
CA PHE A 82 -4.52 -4.68 -19.63
C PHE A 82 -4.16 -6.06 -19.04
N SER A 83 -5.08 -7.03 -19.05
CA SER A 83 -4.84 -8.32 -18.40
C SER A 83 -3.57 -8.97 -18.96
N GLY A 84 -2.66 -9.40 -18.06
CA GLY A 84 -1.37 -9.99 -18.40
C GLY A 84 -0.35 -9.04 -19.04
N SER A 85 -0.66 -7.75 -19.25
CA SER A 85 0.26 -6.79 -19.90
C SER A 85 1.51 -6.54 -19.08
N ASN A 86 2.61 -6.23 -19.76
CA ASN A 86 3.85 -5.77 -19.14
C ASN A 86 3.85 -4.25 -19.02
N LEU A 87 3.57 -3.76 -17.81
CA LEU A 87 3.56 -2.33 -17.43
C LEU A 87 4.73 -1.96 -16.51
N ARG A 88 5.80 -2.76 -16.50
CA ARG A 88 6.98 -2.49 -15.65
C ARG A 88 7.52 -1.11 -15.98
N LEU A 89 7.90 -0.35 -14.93
CA LEU A 89 8.47 0.99 -15.07
C LEU A 89 7.56 2.01 -15.80
N ALA A 90 6.32 1.64 -16.16
CA ALA A 90 5.40 2.56 -16.83
C ALA A 90 5.06 3.75 -15.93
N ARG A 91 4.90 4.94 -16.52
CA ARG A 91 4.48 6.15 -15.81
C ARG A 91 3.00 6.40 -16.07
N LEU A 92 2.20 6.16 -15.04
CA LEU A 92 0.74 6.22 -15.04
C LEU A 92 0.24 7.24 -13.99
N ASN A 93 1.04 8.25 -13.66
CA ASN A 93 0.67 9.24 -12.65
C ASN A 93 -0.60 9.99 -13.09
N GLY A 94 -1.58 10.12 -12.19
CA GLY A 94 -2.83 10.79 -12.47
C GLY A 94 -3.68 10.17 -13.59
N THR A 95 -3.35 8.96 -14.05
CA THR A 95 -4.08 8.25 -15.11
C THR A 95 -5.44 7.80 -14.60
N ASN A 96 -6.47 7.94 -15.42
CA ASN A 96 -7.78 7.37 -15.18
C ASN A 96 -7.82 5.92 -15.64
N LEU A 97 -7.82 4.98 -14.70
CA LEU A 97 -7.91 3.52 -14.90
C LEU A 97 -9.21 2.95 -14.29
N LYS A 98 -10.26 3.78 -14.14
CA LYS A 98 -11.54 3.33 -13.57
C LYS A 98 -12.09 2.13 -14.32
N GLY A 99 -12.43 1.07 -13.59
CA GLY A 99 -12.99 -0.15 -14.15
C GLY A 99 -12.08 -0.86 -15.16
N ALA A 100 -10.80 -0.47 -15.28
CA ALA A 100 -9.85 -1.18 -16.13
C ALA A 100 -9.55 -2.58 -15.59
N ARG A 101 -9.18 -3.50 -16.47
CA ARG A 101 -8.75 -4.85 -16.11
C ARG A 101 -7.24 -4.95 -16.20
N LEU A 102 -6.61 -5.27 -15.08
CA LEU A 102 -5.16 -5.46 -14.96
C LEU A 102 -4.85 -6.84 -14.35
N ASP A 103 -5.75 -7.81 -14.58
CA ASP A 103 -5.62 -9.15 -14.00
C ASP A 103 -4.32 -9.82 -14.47
N GLY A 104 -3.47 -10.24 -13.53
CA GLY A 104 -2.15 -10.81 -13.83
C GLY A 104 -1.16 -9.85 -14.49
N ALA A 105 -1.47 -8.56 -14.59
CA ALA A 105 -0.54 -7.57 -15.16
C ALA A 105 0.71 -7.41 -14.29
N VAL A 106 1.83 -7.06 -14.92
CA VAL A 106 3.11 -6.82 -14.27
C VAL A 106 3.35 -5.32 -14.19
N LEU A 107 3.16 -4.74 -13.00
CA LEU A 107 3.30 -3.31 -12.72
C LEU A 107 4.57 -3.00 -11.87
N ASN A 108 5.54 -3.91 -11.86
CA ASN A 108 6.72 -3.74 -11.02
C ASN A 108 7.44 -2.43 -11.33
N GLN A 109 7.72 -1.64 -10.27
CA GLN A 109 8.37 -0.34 -10.34
C GLN A 109 7.62 0.69 -11.23
N ALA A 110 6.34 0.48 -11.52
CA ALA A 110 5.51 1.47 -12.20
C ALA A 110 5.15 2.63 -11.27
N TRP A 111 4.80 3.78 -11.84
CA TRP A 111 4.42 4.99 -11.14
C TRP A 111 2.92 5.25 -11.38
N LEU A 112 2.11 5.13 -10.33
CA LEU A 112 0.66 5.32 -10.33
C LEU A 112 0.24 6.36 -9.27
N ILE A 113 1.11 7.33 -8.99
CA ILE A 113 0.81 8.38 -8.01
C ILE A 113 -0.46 9.10 -8.43
N GLU A 114 -1.44 9.21 -7.51
CA GLU A 114 -2.74 9.84 -7.76
C GLU A 114 -3.57 9.20 -8.90
N ALA A 115 -3.19 8.04 -9.42
CA ALA A 115 -3.99 7.34 -10.42
C ALA A 115 -5.36 6.93 -9.85
N ASP A 116 -6.38 6.90 -10.71
CA ASP A 116 -7.73 6.50 -10.35
C ASP A 116 -8.03 5.09 -10.87
N LEU A 117 -7.92 4.11 -9.97
CA LEU A 117 -8.21 2.69 -10.20
C LEU A 117 -9.55 2.27 -9.55
N THR A 118 -10.47 3.21 -9.33
CA THR A 118 -11.77 2.91 -8.71
C THR A 118 -12.48 1.80 -9.49
N GLY A 119 -12.84 0.70 -8.81
CA GLY A 119 -13.51 -0.45 -9.39
C GLY A 119 -12.66 -1.24 -10.40
N ALA A 120 -11.37 -0.97 -10.52
CA ALA A 120 -10.49 -1.75 -11.40
C ALA A 120 -10.25 -3.18 -10.87
N SER A 121 -9.95 -4.11 -11.77
CA SER A 121 -9.54 -5.47 -11.42
C SER A 121 -8.02 -5.62 -11.58
N LEU A 122 -7.36 -6.02 -10.48
CA LEU A 122 -5.91 -6.30 -10.41
C LEU A 122 -5.68 -7.71 -9.83
N VAL A 123 -6.60 -8.64 -10.07
CA VAL A 123 -6.53 -10.00 -9.52
C VAL A 123 -5.21 -10.64 -9.94
N LYS A 124 -4.43 -11.12 -8.95
CA LYS A 124 -3.11 -11.74 -9.14
C LYS A 124 -2.09 -10.86 -9.87
N ALA A 125 -2.29 -9.54 -9.95
CA ALA A 125 -1.29 -8.62 -10.49
C ALA A 125 -0.04 -8.57 -9.60
N THR A 126 1.09 -8.16 -10.17
CA THR A 126 2.34 -7.96 -9.43
C THR A 126 2.70 -6.48 -9.40
N LEU A 127 2.85 -5.93 -8.18
CA LEU A 127 3.09 -4.51 -7.90
C LEU A 127 4.33 -4.35 -7.01
N LEU A 128 5.46 -4.94 -7.45
CA LEU A 128 6.69 -4.90 -6.65
C LEU A 128 7.41 -3.56 -6.85
N GLY A 129 7.59 -2.80 -5.77
CA GLY A 129 8.23 -1.48 -5.80
C GLY A 129 7.41 -0.41 -6.53
N THR A 130 6.12 -0.64 -6.73
CA THR A 130 5.21 0.29 -7.40
C THR A 130 4.94 1.51 -6.52
N GLN A 131 4.90 2.71 -7.11
CA GLN A 131 4.56 3.95 -6.43
C GLN A 131 3.09 4.28 -6.66
N MET A 132 2.27 4.24 -5.58
CA MET A 132 0.82 4.40 -5.64
C MET A 132 0.32 5.38 -4.57
N GLN A 133 1.17 6.30 -4.14
CA GLN A 133 0.80 7.29 -3.14
C GLN A 133 -0.43 8.08 -3.61
N ARG A 134 -1.41 8.23 -2.71
CA ARG A 134 -2.68 8.93 -2.96
C ARG A 134 -3.52 8.36 -4.12
N ALA A 135 -3.21 7.17 -4.61
CA ALA A 135 -4.03 6.50 -5.61
C ALA A 135 -5.44 6.17 -5.07
N LYS A 136 -6.43 6.14 -5.96
CA LYS A 136 -7.82 5.80 -5.64
C LYS A 136 -8.11 4.37 -6.10
N LEU A 137 -8.32 3.47 -5.13
CA LEU A 137 -8.62 2.05 -5.36
C LEU A 137 -9.95 1.65 -4.72
N GLY A 138 -10.87 2.60 -4.54
CA GLY A 138 -12.18 2.31 -3.94
C GLY A 138 -12.91 1.20 -4.70
N GLY A 139 -13.30 0.11 -4.00
CA GLY A 139 -13.96 -1.04 -4.60
C GLY A 139 -13.13 -1.84 -5.61
N ALA A 140 -11.84 -1.57 -5.76
CA ALA A 140 -10.96 -2.34 -6.65
C ALA A 140 -10.77 -3.79 -6.15
N ASP A 141 -10.52 -4.71 -7.09
CA ASP A 141 -10.25 -6.11 -6.80
C ASP A 141 -8.76 -6.43 -6.93
N LEU A 142 -8.09 -6.64 -5.79
CA LEU A 142 -6.67 -7.00 -5.70
C LEU A 142 -6.50 -8.42 -5.12
N ASN A 143 -7.51 -9.29 -5.23
CA ASN A 143 -7.45 -10.63 -4.68
C ASN A 143 -6.23 -11.41 -5.20
N GLY A 144 -5.44 -11.95 -4.28
CA GLY A 144 -4.23 -12.70 -4.59
C GLY A 144 -3.12 -11.91 -5.27
N ALA A 145 -3.21 -10.56 -5.33
CA ALA A 145 -2.13 -9.72 -5.87
C ALA A 145 -0.91 -9.72 -4.96
N ARG A 146 0.28 -9.52 -5.55
CA ARG A 146 1.53 -9.36 -4.82
C ARG A 146 1.93 -7.88 -4.78
N ILE A 147 1.94 -7.29 -3.57
CA ILE A 147 1.95 -5.84 -3.39
C ILE A 147 3.06 -5.42 -2.41
N THR A 148 4.28 -5.20 -2.89
CA THR A 148 5.33 -4.50 -2.12
C THR A 148 5.44 -3.06 -2.61
N ALA A 149 4.32 -2.35 -2.59
CA ALA A 149 4.11 -1.01 -3.15
C ALA A 149 4.04 0.04 -2.05
N ASP A 150 4.28 1.29 -2.40
CA ASP A 150 3.95 2.42 -1.55
C ASP A 150 2.53 2.94 -1.87
N LEU A 151 1.60 2.62 -0.98
CA LEU A 151 0.19 3.01 -1.01
C LEU A 151 -0.11 4.10 0.05
N SER A 152 0.91 4.85 0.48
CA SER A 152 0.72 5.87 1.50
C SER A 152 -0.37 6.87 1.10
N ALA A 153 -1.30 7.12 2.03
CA ALA A 153 -2.47 7.99 1.84
C ALA A 153 -3.40 7.58 0.67
N ALA A 154 -3.27 6.36 0.12
CA ALA A 154 -4.20 5.85 -0.88
C ALA A 154 -5.58 5.55 -0.28
N SER A 155 -6.62 5.59 -1.12
CA SER A 155 -7.99 5.19 -0.76
C SER A 155 -8.28 3.79 -1.29
N LEU A 156 -8.44 2.83 -0.38
CA LEU A 156 -8.83 1.44 -0.67
C LEU A 156 -10.20 1.10 -0.04
N VAL A 157 -11.07 2.10 0.11
CA VAL A 157 -12.38 1.91 0.75
C VAL A 157 -13.17 0.84 0.01
N GLY A 158 -13.58 -0.22 0.73
CA GLY A 158 -14.32 -1.35 0.17
C GLY A 158 -13.56 -2.18 -0.86
N ALA A 159 -12.23 -2.01 -1.00
CA ALA A 159 -11.43 -2.83 -1.88
C ALA A 159 -11.35 -4.29 -1.42
N ARG A 160 -11.14 -5.20 -2.34
CA ARG A 160 -10.96 -6.64 -2.08
C ARG A 160 -9.50 -7.01 -2.23
N LEU A 161 -8.90 -7.51 -1.15
CA LEU A 161 -7.49 -7.92 -1.07
C LEU A 161 -7.38 -9.33 -0.47
N ALA A 162 -8.44 -10.16 -0.61
CA ALA A 162 -8.42 -11.49 -0.01
C ALA A 162 -7.25 -12.32 -0.56
N GLY A 163 -6.45 -12.89 0.36
CA GLY A 163 -5.26 -13.66 0.02
C GLY A 163 -4.14 -12.88 -0.67
N ALA A 164 -4.18 -11.54 -0.71
CA ALA A 164 -3.10 -10.73 -1.26
C ALA A 164 -1.82 -10.83 -0.39
N ASP A 165 -0.65 -10.72 -1.03
CA ASP A 165 0.64 -10.74 -0.34
C ASP A 165 1.27 -9.33 -0.33
N LEU A 166 1.21 -8.68 0.84
CA LEU A 166 1.80 -7.37 1.12
C LEU A 166 3.04 -7.49 2.02
N SER A 167 3.52 -8.71 2.24
CA SER A 167 4.60 -8.98 3.16
C SER A 167 5.94 -8.41 2.68
N ALA A 168 6.88 -8.26 3.62
CA ALA A 168 8.23 -7.86 3.28
C ALA A 168 8.99 -8.93 2.49
N ASP A 169 9.62 -8.54 1.39
CA ASP A 169 10.56 -9.41 0.66
C ASP A 169 11.90 -9.47 1.39
N LEU A 170 12.12 -10.56 2.13
CA LEU A 170 13.33 -10.77 2.91
C LEU A 170 14.50 -11.33 2.07
N ARG A 171 14.26 -11.73 0.83
CA ARG A 171 15.27 -12.35 -0.04
C ARG A 171 16.04 -11.33 -0.85
N ASN A 172 15.45 -10.17 -1.11
CA ASN A 172 16.07 -9.13 -1.94
C ASN A 172 16.18 -7.81 -1.16
N GLN A 173 17.15 -7.75 -0.24
CA GLN A 173 17.33 -6.61 0.68
C GLN A 173 18.35 -5.57 0.18
N SER A 174 18.93 -5.76 -1.01
CA SER A 174 19.95 -4.85 -1.56
C SER A 174 19.44 -3.42 -1.80
N MET A 175 18.14 -3.25 -1.94
CA MET A 175 17.45 -1.96 -2.14
C MET A 175 16.67 -1.50 -0.89
N GLY A 176 16.97 -2.09 0.28
CA GLY A 176 16.18 -1.91 1.50
C GLY A 176 15.03 -2.91 1.63
N LEU A 177 14.27 -2.81 2.72
CA LEU A 177 13.15 -3.71 3.00
C LEU A 177 11.95 -3.35 2.13
N MET A 178 11.78 -4.02 0.98
CA MET A 178 10.58 -3.86 0.15
C MET A 178 9.39 -4.56 0.81
N ARG A 179 8.36 -3.82 1.14
CA ARG A 179 7.13 -4.28 1.81
C ARG A 179 5.92 -3.47 1.36
N GLY A 180 4.73 -3.92 1.68
CA GLY A 180 3.54 -3.07 1.55
C GLY A 180 3.62 -1.89 2.52
N VAL A 181 3.53 -0.67 2.00
CA VAL A 181 3.47 0.56 2.80
C VAL A 181 2.09 1.18 2.61
N LEU A 182 1.29 1.19 3.69
CA LEU A 182 -0.09 1.68 3.71
C LEU A 182 -0.24 2.79 4.78
N LYS A 183 0.81 3.58 4.99
CA LYS A 183 0.78 4.67 5.98
C LYS A 183 -0.35 5.65 5.66
N SER A 184 -1.22 5.91 6.63
CA SER A 184 -2.38 6.79 6.49
C SER A 184 -3.36 6.41 5.36
N ALA A 185 -3.26 5.21 4.79
CA ALA A 185 -4.21 4.72 3.79
C ALA A 185 -5.60 4.48 4.40
N ASP A 186 -6.64 4.64 3.58
CA ASP A 186 -8.01 4.35 3.99
C ASP A 186 -8.46 2.98 3.46
N LEU A 187 -8.48 1.98 4.34
CA LEU A 187 -8.92 0.61 4.09
C LEU A 187 -10.29 0.34 4.76
N SER A 188 -11.07 1.38 5.03
CA SER A 188 -12.38 1.21 5.65
C SER A 188 -13.27 0.29 4.81
N ASN A 189 -13.91 -0.69 5.45
CA ASN A 189 -14.75 -1.72 4.82
C ASN A 189 -14.03 -2.62 3.80
N ALA A 190 -12.70 -2.61 3.73
CA ALA A 190 -11.94 -3.48 2.83
C ALA A 190 -11.96 -4.94 3.31
N ASP A 191 -11.90 -5.87 2.35
CA ASP A 191 -11.73 -7.30 2.63
C ASP A 191 -10.26 -7.72 2.43
N LEU A 192 -9.56 -7.94 3.55
CA LEU A 192 -8.18 -8.42 3.59
C LEU A 192 -8.12 -9.87 4.10
N SER A 193 -9.24 -10.63 4.07
CA SER A 193 -9.27 -11.96 4.64
C SER A 193 -8.17 -12.87 4.08
N GLY A 194 -7.42 -13.53 4.96
CA GLY A 194 -6.30 -14.40 4.60
C GLY A 194 -5.11 -13.71 3.96
N ALA A 195 -5.07 -12.37 3.89
CA ALA A 195 -3.93 -11.64 3.34
C ALA A 195 -2.69 -11.79 4.21
N ASN A 196 -1.51 -11.76 3.56
CA ASN A 196 -0.23 -11.72 4.24
C ASN A 196 0.26 -10.27 4.36
N LEU A 197 0.16 -9.70 5.54
CA LEU A 197 0.59 -8.35 5.90
C LEU A 197 1.82 -8.37 6.82
N SER A 198 2.54 -9.49 6.85
CA SER A 198 3.69 -9.61 7.77
C SER A 198 4.75 -8.55 7.46
N ARG A 199 5.14 -7.79 8.49
CA ARG A 199 6.07 -6.65 8.41
C ARG A 199 5.59 -5.49 7.53
N ALA A 200 4.34 -5.46 7.05
CA ALA A 200 3.78 -4.32 6.34
C ALA A 200 3.68 -3.10 7.26
N SER A 201 3.75 -1.90 6.68
CA SER A 201 3.57 -0.65 7.41
C SER A 201 2.16 -0.12 7.23
N LEU A 202 1.38 -0.11 8.31
CA LEU A 202 0.00 0.38 8.37
C LEU A 202 -0.16 1.51 9.42
N GLU A 203 0.91 2.24 9.70
CA GLU A 203 0.86 3.34 10.66
C GLU A 203 -0.22 4.36 10.26
N PHE A 204 -1.09 4.70 11.21
CA PHE A 204 -2.21 5.62 11.03
C PHE A 204 -3.22 5.21 9.94
N ALA A 205 -3.18 3.96 9.46
CA ALA A 205 -4.16 3.47 8.50
C ALA A 205 -5.57 3.41 9.11
N LYS A 206 -6.60 3.65 8.29
CA LYS A 206 -7.99 3.47 8.69
C LYS A 206 -8.44 2.08 8.25
N LEU A 207 -8.72 1.22 9.23
CA LEU A 207 -9.16 -0.17 9.04
C LEU A 207 -10.56 -0.38 9.63
N ARG A 208 -11.37 0.68 9.70
CA ARG A 208 -12.74 0.62 10.25
C ARG A 208 -13.58 -0.39 9.49
N ASN A 209 -14.23 -1.31 10.20
CA ASN A 209 -15.06 -2.37 9.64
C ASN A 209 -14.32 -3.27 8.62
N ALA A 210 -12.99 -3.23 8.55
CA ALA A 210 -12.23 -4.07 7.64
C ALA A 210 -12.31 -5.54 8.07
N ASN A 211 -12.35 -6.44 7.10
CA ASN A 211 -12.26 -7.86 7.35
C ASN A 211 -10.79 -8.31 7.31
N LEU A 212 -10.20 -8.55 8.47
CA LEU A 212 -8.84 -9.04 8.66
C LEU A 212 -8.83 -10.51 9.11
N ALA A 213 -9.91 -11.25 8.90
CA ALA A 213 -10.01 -12.64 9.31
C ALA A 213 -8.87 -13.48 8.70
N ASN A 214 -8.19 -14.26 9.55
CA ASN A 214 -7.08 -15.13 9.17
C ASN A 214 -5.87 -14.39 8.53
N CYS A 215 -5.77 -13.06 8.64
CA CYS A 215 -4.60 -12.33 8.19
C CYS A 215 -3.33 -12.72 8.96
N ASN A 216 -2.22 -12.72 8.27
CA ASN A 216 -0.91 -12.70 8.92
C ASN A 216 -0.47 -11.25 9.12
N LEU A 217 -0.60 -10.73 10.35
CA LEU A 217 -0.17 -9.40 10.76
C LEU A 217 1.17 -9.44 11.54
N SER A 218 1.87 -10.57 11.55
CA SER A 218 3.08 -10.73 12.34
C SER A 218 4.12 -9.65 12.00
N ARG A 219 4.60 -8.96 13.04
CA ARG A 219 5.55 -7.84 12.92
C ARG A 219 5.07 -6.65 12.09
N ALA A 220 3.79 -6.57 11.76
CA ALA A 220 3.22 -5.40 11.10
C ALA A 220 3.27 -4.17 12.02
N GLU A 221 3.39 -3.00 11.43
CA GLU A 221 3.39 -1.71 12.11
C GLU A 221 1.99 -1.11 12.02
N LEU A 222 1.21 -1.19 13.11
CA LEU A 222 -0.16 -0.66 13.22
C LEU A 222 -0.23 0.54 14.19
N ALA A 223 0.91 1.18 14.48
CA ALA A 223 0.91 2.31 15.40
C ALA A 223 -0.06 3.40 14.93
N GLY A 224 -0.98 3.82 15.82
CA GLY A 224 -2.00 4.82 15.53
C GLY A 224 -3.10 4.40 14.55
N ALA A 225 -3.12 3.16 14.07
CA ALA A 225 -4.16 2.67 13.16
C ALA A 225 -5.54 2.60 13.83
N ASP A 226 -6.59 2.76 13.05
CA ASP A 226 -7.98 2.66 13.51
C ASP A 226 -8.60 1.33 13.07
N LEU A 227 -8.67 0.39 14.00
CA LEU A 227 -9.24 -0.95 13.83
C LEU A 227 -10.68 -1.04 14.38
N SER A 228 -11.37 0.09 14.56
CA SER A 228 -12.75 0.09 15.10
C SER A 228 -13.64 -0.85 14.27
N ASN A 229 -14.31 -1.79 14.95
CA ASN A 229 -15.19 -2.79 14.36
C ASN A 229 -14.50 -3.72 13.33
N ALA A 230 -13.18 -3.75 13.24
CA ALA A 230 -12.48 -4.68 12.36
C ALA A 230 -12.69 -6.13 12.84
N ASN A 231 -12.85 -7.04 11.89
CA ASN A 231 -12.90 -8.48 12.15
C ASN A 231 -11.47 -9.04 12.20
N LEU A 232 -11.01 -9.47 13.37
CA LEU A 232 -9.68 -10.05 13.59
C LEU A 232 -9.72 -11.56 13.83
N ALA A 233 -10.83 -12.24 13.54
CA ALA A 233 -10.97 -13.67 13.79
C ALA A 233 -9.84 -14.47 13.14
N GLY A 234 -9.04 -15.18 13.95
CA GLY A 234 -7.89 -15.96 13.50
C GLY A 234 -6.71 -15.16 12.97
N ALA A 235 -6.72 -13.82 13.02
CA ALA A 235 -5.57 -13.00 12.62
C ALA A 235 -4.37 -13.23 13.54
N ASP A 236 -3.17 -13.32 12.99
CA ASP A 236 -1.93 -13.52 13.75
C ASP A 236 -1.29 -12.17 14.10
N LEU A 237 -1.30 -11.83 15.39
CA LEU A 237 -0.76 -10.58 15.93
C LEU A 237 0.65 -10.72 16.53
N THR A 238 1.39 -11.79 16.21
CA THR A 238 2.74 -12.01 16.73
C THR A 238 3.66 -10.82 16.45
N GLU A 239 4.18 -10.18 17.49
CA GLU A 239 5.06 -9.01 17.42
C GLU A 239 4.48 -7.82 16.62
N THR A 240 3.19 -7.76 16.39
CA THR A 240 2.50 -6.61 15.78
C THR A 240 2.62 -5.41 16.69
N ASP A 241 3.00 -4.24 16.15
CA ASP A 241 3.06 -2.99 16.92
C ASP A 241 1.68 -2.31 16.97
N LEU A 242 1.10 -2.22 18.17
CA LEU A 242 -0.22 -1.65 18.44
C LEU A 242 -0.16 -0.31 19.19
N ALA A 243 0.99 0.36 19.22
CA ALA A 243 1.12 1.64 19.93
C ALA A 243 0.04 2.64 19.48
N SER A 244 -0.76 3.14 20.42
CA SER A 244 -1.84 4.12 20.15
C SER A 244 -2.90 3.67 19.12
N ALA A 245 -2.88 2.42 18.67
CA ALA A 245 -3.92 1.88 17.78
C ALA A 245 -5.29 1.88 18.49
N LEU A 246 -6.35 2.20 17.76
CA LEU A 246 -7.72 2.07 18.26
C LEU A 246 -8.23 0.66 17.92
N LEU A 247 -8.35 -0.18 18.94
CA LEU A 247 -8.68 -1.58 18.79
C LEU A 247 -10.21 -1.80 18.64
N PRO A 248 -10.66 -2.93 18.06
CA PRO A 248 -12.06 -3.32 18.08
C PRO A 248 -12.51 -3.67 19.52
N ASN A 249 -13.76 -4.02 19.70
CA ASN A 249 -14.27 -4.47 21.00
C ASN A 249 -13.55 -5.74 21.50
N ALA A 250 -13.65 -5.99 22.80
CA ALA A 250 -12.93 -7.09 23.46
C ALA A 250 -13.28 -8.48 22.88
N ALA A 251 -14.53 -8.69 22.46
CA ALA A 251 -14.95 -9.98 21.89
C ALA A 251 -14.26 -10.25 20.55
N ALA A 252 -14.27 -9.28 19.63
CA ALA A 252 -13.59 -9.40 18.34
C ALA A 252 -12.06 -9.57 18.49
N LEU A 253 -11.47 -8.86 19.47
CA LEU A 253 -10.05 -8.97 19.76
C LEU A 253 -9.66 -10.34 20.35
N ALA A 254 -10.53 -10.95 21.14
CA ALA A 254 -10.29 -12.26 21.73
C ALA A 254 -10.21 -13.41 20.71
N GLU A 255 -10.74 -13.21 19.50
CA GLU A 255 -10.67 -14.18 18.40
C GLU A 255 -9.33 -14.16 17.65
N ALA A 256 -8.50 -13.11 17.87
CA ALA A 256 -7.18 -13.02 17.29
C ALA A 256 -6.18 -13.96 17.98
N ARG A 257 -5.20 -14.44 17.21
CA ARG A 257 -4.12 -15.29 17.73
C ARG A 257 -2.93 -14.45 18.18
N ASN A 258 -2.24 -14.94 19.21
CA ASN A 258 -0.97 -14.36 19.72
C ASN A 258 -1.08 -12.88 20.12
N LEU A 259 -2.25 -12.44 20.57
CA LEU A 259 -2.45 -11.08 21.08
C LEU A 259 -1.51 -10.75 22.23
N ASP A 260 -1.21 -11.73 23.07
CA ASP A 260 -0.27 -11.65 24.20
C ASP A 260 1.17 -11.37 23.76
N LYS A 261 1.52 -11.67 22.51
CA LYS A 261 2.83 -11.41 21.92
C LYS A 261 2.89 -10.09 21.14
N ALA A 262 1.78 -9.39 21.03
CA ALA A 262 1.76 -8.08 20.37
C ALA A 262 2.58 -7.06 21.18
N ARG A 263 3.29 -6.20 20.48
CA ARG A 263 4.08 -5.12 21.09
C ARG A 263 3.18 -3.91 21.38
N ASN A 264 3.48 -3.21 22.46
CA ASN A 264 2.83 -1.95 22.85
C ASN A 264 1.29 -2.05 23.02
N LEU A 265 0.77 -3.26 23.29
CA LEU A 265 -0.67 -3.50 23.51
C LEU A 265 -1.22 -2.65 24.68
N ASN A 266 -0.39 -2.39 25.70
CA ASN A 266 -0.73 -1.54 26.85
C ASN A 266 -0.88 -0.05 26.48
N LEU A 267 -0.35 0.38 25.35
CA LEU A 267 -0.48 1.74 24.80
C LEU A 267 -1.64 1.86 23.80
N ALA A 268 -2.25 0.75 23.42
CA ALA A 268 -3.39 0.75 22.53
C ALA A 268 -4.64 1.31 23.21
N ARG A 269 -5.52 1.94 22.42
CA ARG A 269 -6.79 2.51 22.86
C ARG A 269 -7.91 1.51 22.61
N ARG A 270 -8.82 1.40 23.55
CA ARG A 270 -10.05 0.61 23.42
C ARG A 270 -11.24 1.53 23.26
N PRO A 271 -12.27 1.16 22.48
CA PRO A 271 -13.51 1.93 22.47
C PRO A 271 -14.11 1.94 23.89
N PRO A 272 -14.83 3.01 24.26
CA PRO A 272 -15.51 3.12 25.55
C PRO A 272 -16.54 2.01 25.75
#